data_ae9d0b90c2e1babadc237c33f9f3aa4c
#
_entry.id   ae9d0b90c2e1babadc237c33f9f3aa4c
#
_cell.length_a   1.000
_cell.length_b   1.000
_cell.length_c   1.000
_cell.angle_alpha   90.00
_cell.angle_beta   90.00
_cell.angle_gamma   90.00
#
_symmetry.space_group_name_H-M   'P 1'
#
loop_
_entity.id
_entity.type
_entity.pdbx_description
1 polymer ?
#
loop_
_entity_poly.entity_id
_entity_poly.type
_entity_poly.pdbx_seq_one_letter_code
_entity_poly.pdbx_strand_id
1 'polypeptide(L)'
;MLMTAEEYVAENSKVPACYNALGDVCVIFEHTDTGYDIKFYCEIPNVLETKSVVHCSTSERFLSEFNEMKPVIDKWFVQLKKIYDSNISLVNSLTNEIDVDSLDKYIDTPLRLSIGYTTISLGSYNGELIGFISDFRTDTFKTVILTEENVREIMELNKEQNDYIKSINDEIEELCE
;
A
#
# COMPACT_ATOMS: atom_id res chain seq x y z
N MET A 1 6.91 14.41 4.90
CA MET A 1 5.99 15.56 4.67
C MET A 1 5.42 15.38 3.27
N LEU A 2 4.11 15.51 3.10
CA LEU A 2 3.50 15.54 1.77
C LEU A 2 3.68 16.93 1.17
N MET A 3 4.03 16.98 -0.12
CA MET A 3 4.41 18.23 -0.80
C MET A 3 3.98 18.17 -2.27
N THR A 4 3.47 19.28 -2.82
CA THR A 4 3.24 19.41 -4.26
C THR A 4 4.54 19.60 -5.01
N ALA A 5 4.53 19.37 -6.33
CA ALA A 5 5.72 19.57 -7.16
C ALA A 5 6.18 21.04 -7.18
N GLU A 6 5.22 21.97 -7.19
CA GLU A 6 5.47 23.43 -7.14
C GLU A 6 6.14 23.85 -5.83
N GLU A 7 5.63 23.37 -4.69
CA GLU A 7 6.23 23.61 -3.37
C GLU A 7 7.65 23.06 -3.31
N TYR A 8 7.86 21.82 -3.83
CA TYR A 8 9.16 21.17 -3.82
C TYR A 8 10.22 21.95 -4.61
N VAL A 9 9.86 22.43 -5.80
CA VAL A 9 10.74 23.28 -6.61
C VAL A 9 10.98 24.62 -5.94
N ALA A 10 9.95 25.25 -5.36
CA ALA A 10 10.05 26.56 -4.70
C ALA A 10 10.96 26.51 -3.46
N GLU A 11 10.92 25.42 -2.69
CA GLU A 11 11.80 25.24 -1.52
C GLU A 11 13.25 24.95 -1.92
N ASN A 12 13.49 24.51 -3.16
CA ASN A 12 14.82 24.10 -3.65
C ASN A 12 15.54 23.13 -2.70
N SER A 13 14.77 22.27 -2.04
CA SER A 13 15.28 21.34 -1.05
C SER A 13 15.99 20.17 -1.73
N LYS A 14 17.14 19.76 -1.15
CA LYS A 14 17.82 18.51 -1.52
C LYS A 14 17.31 17.30 -0.71
N VAL A 15 16.40 17.53 0.22
CA VAL A 15 15.77 16.45 0.98
C VAL A 15 14.62 15.88 0.16
N PRO A 16 14.55 14.56 -0.08
CA PRO A 16 13.43 13.95 -0.78
C PRO A 16 12.09 14.27 -0.10
N ALA A 17 11.06 14.53 -0.91
CA ALA A 17 9.72 14.81 -0.42
C ALA A 17 8.72 13.81 -1.01
N CYS A 18 7.75 13.41 -0.22
CA CYS A 18 6.69 12.51 -0.66
C CYS A 18 5.55 13.36 -1.26
N TYR A 19 5.19 13.05 -2.51
CA TYR A 19 3.98 13.60 -3.11
C TYR A 19 2.74 12.93 -2.50
N ASN A 20 2.71 11.62 -2.54
CA ASN A 20 1.65 10.82 -1.94
C ASN A 20 2.15 9.40 -1.64
N ALA A 21 1.57 8.80 -0.61
CA ALA A 21 1.86 7.42 -0.22
C ALA A 21 0.63 6.79 0.42
N LEU A 22 0.33 5.56 0.02
CA LEU A 22 -0.74 4.79 0.62
C LEU A 22 -0.42 3.29 0.50
N GLY A 23 -0.28 2.63 1.66
CA GLY A 23 0.16 1.24 1.71
C GLY A 23 1.51 1.06 1.02
N ASP A 24 1.54 0.16 0.06
CA ASP A 24 2.76 -0.23 -0.65
C ASP A 24 2.97 0.54 -1.97
N VAL A 25 2.28 1.67 -2.15
CA VAL A 25 2.44 2.57 -3.30
C VAL A 25 2.86 3.96 -2.82
N CYS A 26 3.91 4.49 -3.42
CA CYS A 26 4.48 5.77 -3.04
C CYS A 26 5.06 6.52 -4.26
N VAL A 27 4.87 7.84 -4.29
CA VAL A 27 5.50 8.76 -5.26
C VAL A 27 6.33 9.79 -4.51
N ILE A 28 7.62 9.87 -4.87
CA ILE A 28 8.60 10.70 -4.17
C ILE A 28 9.30 11.63 -5.18
N PHE A 29 9.54 12.85 -4.78
CA PHE A 29 10.40 13.81 -5.47
C PHE A 29 11.79 13.82 -4.86
N GLU A 30 12.81 13.85 -5.70
CA GLU A 30 14.20 13.99 -5.27
C GLU A 30 14.93 15.00 -6.15
N HIS A 31 15.65 15.94 -5.50
CA HIS A 31 16.56 16.88 -6.17
C HIS A 31 17.96 16.30 -6.16
N THR A 32 18.46 15.92 -7.32
CA THR A 32 19.79 15.33 -7.55
C THR A 32 20.79 16.38 -8.00
N ASP A 33 22.05 16.00 -8.13
CA ASP A 33 23.08 16.91 -8.66
C ASP A 33 22.91 17.20 -10.17
N THR A 34 22.10 16.40 -10.88
CA THR A 34 21.84 16.54 -12.31
C THR A 34 20.44 17.04 -12.66
N GLY A 35 19.58 17.27 -11.66
CA GLY A 35 18.21 17.74 -11.88
C GLY A 35 17.23 17.21 -10.82
N TYR A 36 16.05 16.82 -11.27
CA TYR A 36 14.93 16.38 -10.44
C TYR A 36 14.47 15.00 -10.87
N ASP A 37 14.18 14.13 -9.90
CA ASP A 37 13.62 12.80 -10.12
C ASP A 37 12.19 12.72 -9.59
N ILE A 38 11.32 12.07 -10.37
CA ILE A 38 10.03 11.57 -9.91
C ILE A 38 10.22 10.06 -9.73
N LYS A 39 10.13 9.58 -8.49
CA LYS A 39 10.36 8.18 -8.14
C LYS A 39 9.04 7.51 -7.77
N PHE A 40 8.81 6.36 -8.40
CA PHE A 40 7.65 5.51 -8.16
C PHE A 40 8.09 4.25 -7.43
N TYR A 41 7.38 3.93 -6.36
CA TYR A 41 7.53 2.67 -5.62
C TYR A 41 6.19 1.97 -5.58
N CYS A 42 6.19 0.70 -5.96
CA CYS A 42 5.01 -0.14 -5.94
C CYS A 42 5.43 -1.55 -5.52
N GLU A 43 4.83 -2.07 -4.47
CA GLU A 43 5.22 -3.37 -3.91
C GLU A 43 4.00 -4.24 -3.62
N ILE A 44 4.10 -5.53 -3.93
CA ILE A 44 3.32 -6.61 -3.34
C ILE A 44 4.34 -7.59 -2.78
N PRO A 45 4.43 -7.79 -1.46
CA PRO A 45 5.45 -8.61 -0.85
C PRO A 45 5.54 -10.01 -1.49
N ASN A 46 6.75 -10.44 -1.85
CA ASN A 46 7.08 -11.70 -2.53
C ASN A 46 6.46 -11.90 -3.93
N VAL A 47 5.81 -10.88 -4.51
CA VAL A 47 5.15 -10.98 -5.81
C VAL A 47 5.67 -9.91 -6.77
N LEU A 48 5.77 -8.66 -6.31
CA LEU A 48 6.12 -7.51 -7.13
C LEU A 48 6.92 -6.50 -6.29
N GLU A 49 8.02 -6.02 -6.84
CA GLU A 49 8.73 -4.83 -6.34
C GLU A 49 9.14 -3.99 -7.53
N THR A 50 8.61 -2.78 -7.63
CA THR A 50 8.93 -1.83 -8.70
C THR A 50 9.53 -0.57 -8.11
N LYS A 51 10.65 -0.15 -8.71
CA LYS A 51 11.31 1.14 -8.46
C LYS A 51 11.60 1.77 -9.80
N SER A 52 10.78 2.71 -10.21
CA SER A 52 10.93 3.42 -11.48
C SER A 52 11.21 4.89 -11.24
N VAL A 53 11.93 5.51 -12.16
CA VAL A 53 12.39 6.91 -12.03
C VAL A 53 12.23 7.63 -13.35
N VAL A 54 11.60 8.82 -13.29
CA VAL A 54 11.61 9.78 -14.40
C VAL A 54 12.57 10.91 -14.03
N HIS A 55 13.67 11.04 -14.79
CA HIS A 55 14.67 12.08 -14.58
C HIS A 55 14.41 13.32 -15.43
N CYS A 56 14.43 14.49 -14.81
CA CYS A 56 14.24 15.79 -15.43
C CYS A 56 15.43 16.70 -15.15
N SER A 57 16.13 17.16 -16.18
CA SER A 57 17.33 17.96 -16.06
C SER A 57 17.09 19.39 -15.55
N THR A 58 15.85 19.89 -15.61
CA THR A 58 15.48 21.23 -15.13
C THR A 58 14.17 21.18 -14.34
N SER A 59 13.94 22.21 -13.49
CA SER A 59 12.71 22.35 -12.73
C SER A 59 11.48 22.55 -13.61
N GLU A 60 11.61 23.25 -14.75
CA GLU A 60 10.51 23.48 -15.69
C GLU A 60 10.06 22.15 -16.32
N ARG A 61 11.03 21.29 -16.72
CA ARG A 61 10.75 19.98 -17.25
C ARG A 61 10.12 19.09 -16.20
N PHE A 62 10.64 19.08 -14.98
CA PHE A 62 10.08 18.32 -13.85
C PHE A 62 8.61 18.69 -13.60
N LEU A 63 8.27 20.00 -13.55
CA LEU A 63 6.89 20.45 -13.37
C LEU A 63 6.00 20.04 -14.54
N SER A 64 6.49 20.17 -15.80
CA SER A 64 5.72 19.77 -16.98
C SER A 64 5.42 18.28 -16.98
N GLU A 65 6.44 17.43 -16.84
CA GLU A 65 6.31 15.96 -16.81
C GLU A 65 5.38 15.50 -15.66
N PHE A 66 5.59 16.05 -14.46
CA PHE A 66 4.74 15.70 -13.35
C PHE A 66 3.27 16.12 -13.54
N ASN A 67 3.02 17.31 -14.08
CA ASN A 67 1.65 17.78 -14.35
C ASN A 67 0.93 16.92 -15.40
N GLU A 68 1.65 16.34 -16.36
CA GLU A 68 1.08 15.37 -17.31
C GLU A 68 0.70 14.05 -16.63
N MET A 69 1.54 13.55 -15.72
CA MET A 69 1.32 12.30 -14.99
C MET A 69 0.30 12.43 -13.84
N LYS A 70 0.20 13.62 -13.26
CA LYS A 70 -0.59 13.88 -12.03
C LYS A 70 -2.02 13.35 -12.07
N PRO A 71 -2.82 13.50 -13.15
CA PRO A 71 -4.18 12.97 -13.18
C PRO A 71 -4.26 11.45 -13.02
N VAL A 72 -3.29 10.73 -13.57
CA VAL A 72 -3.18 9.26 -13.44
C VAL A 72 -2.79 8.88 -12.02
N ILE A 73 -1.76 9.53 -11.48
CA ILE A 73 -1.27 9.32 -10.11
C ILE A 73 -2.37 9.59 -9.08
N ASP A 74 -3.08 10.70 -9.19
CA ASP A 74 -4.16 11.05 -8.26
C ASP A 74 -5.30 10.01 -8.29
N LYS A 75 -5.62 9.47 -9.46
CA LYS A 75 -6.60 8.39 -9.63
C LYS A 75 -6.18 7.13 -8.86
N TRP A 76 -4.88 6.78 -8.86
CA TRP A 76 -4.40 5.63 -8.10
C TRP A 76 -4.71 5.77 -6.61
N PHE A 77 -4.38 6.91 -6.02
CA PHE A 77 -4.57 7.14 -4.60
C PHE A 77 -6.04 7.25 -4.20
N VAL A 78 -6.90 7.80 -5.07
CA VAL A 78 -8.35 7.81 -4.84
C VAL A 78 -8.91 6.39 -4.79
N GLN A 79 -8.49 5.51 -5.70
CA GLN A 79 -8.98 4.13 -5.73
C GLN A 79 -8.36 3.26 -4.62
N LEU A 80 -7.05 3.40 -4.36
CA LEU A 80 -6.40 2.73 -3.24
C LEU A 80 -7.07 3.09 -1.92
N LYS A 81 -7.42 4.37 -1.72
CA LYS A 81 -8.14 4.77 -0.51
C LYS A 81 -9.46 4.04 -0.34
N LYS A 82 -10.24 3.84 -1.40
CA LYS A 82 -11.50 3.08 -1.34
C LYS A 82 -11.27 1.64 -0.93
N ILE A 83 -10.25 0.99 -1.50
CA ILE A 83 -9.88 -0.39 -1.17
C ILE A 83 -9.49 -0.48 0.31
N TYR A 84 -8.67 0.46 0.81
CA TYR A 84 -8.24 0.46 2.20
C TYR A 84 -9.36 0.80 3.17
N ASP A 85 -10.28 1.69 2.81
CA ASP A 85 -11.48 1.95 3.62
C ASP A 85 -12.36 0.68 3.75
N SER A 86 -12.46 -0.13 2.68
CA SER A 86 -13.13 -1.44 2.71
C SER A 86 -12.39 -2.43 3.63
N ASN A 87 -11.07 -2.49 3.53
CA ASN A 87 -10.23 -3.33 4.38
C ASN A 87 -10.38 -2.96 5.87
N ILE A 88 -10.37 -1.66 6.19
CA ILE A 88 -10.60 -1.15 7.55
C ILE A 88 -11.97 -1.58 8.06
N SER A 89 -13.01 -1.43 7.24
CA SER A 89 -14.37 -1.82 7.59
C SER A 89 -14.46 -3.30 7.91
N LEU A 90 -13.84 -4.16 7.09
CA LEU A 90 -13.77 -5.59 7.36
C LEU A 90 -13.06 -5.89 8.69
N VAL A 91 -11.86 -5.37 8.90
CA VAL A 91 -11.10 -5.62 10.14
C VAL A 91 -11.87 -5.17 11.39
N ASN A 92 -12.57 -4.04 11.31
CA ASN A 92 -13.40 -3.56 12.40
C ASN A 92 -14.64 -4.43 12.64
N SER A 93 -15.13 -5.14 11.63
CA SER A 93 -16.26 -6.08 11.76
C SER A 93 -15.87 -7.40 12.42
N LEU A 94 -14.59 -7.74 12.45
CA LEU A 94 -14.06 -8.95 13.07
C LEU A 94 -13.91 -8.75 14.57
N THR A 95 -14.97 -9.00 15.32
CA THR A 95 -15.08 -8.69 16.77
C THR A 95 -15.13 -9.90 17.68
N ASN A 96 -15.18 -11.13 17.15
CA ASN A 96 -15.22 -12.35 17.95
C ASN A 96 -13.82 -12.72 18.47
N GLU A 97 -13.32 -11.91 19.40
CA GLU A 97 -11.97 -12.03 19.96
C GLU A 97 -11.86 -13.20 20.94
N ILE A 98 -10.71 -13.88 20.90
CA ILE A 98 -10.36 -14.96 21.81
C ILE A 98 -8.91 -14.85 22.28
N ASP A 99 -8.64 -15.37 23.47
CA ASP A 99 -7.29 -15.62 23.95
C ASP A 99 -6.83 -17.01 23.49
N VAL A 100 -5.63 -17.09 22.92
CA VAL A 100 -5.05 -18.32 22.38
C VAL A 100 -3.73 -18.61 23.07
N ASP A 101 -3.70 -19.67 23.90
CA ASP A 101 -2.47 -20.11 24.59
C ASP A 101 -1.54 -20.91 23.66
N SER A 102 -2.10 -21.61 22.67
CA SER A 102 -1.36 -22.42 21.71
C SER A 102 -2.16 -22.61 20.42
N LEU A 103 -1.45 -22.82 19.31
CA LEU A 103 -2.06 -23.09 18.01
C LEU A 103 -2.07 -24.59 17.73
N ASP A 104 -3.17 -25.11 17.20
CA ASP A 104 -3.22 -26.45 16.61
C ASP A 104 -2.42 -26.47 15.30
N LYS A 105 -2.59 -25.44 14.49
CA LYS A 105 -1.90 -25.30 13.21
C LYS A 105 -1.83 -23.84 12.78
N TYR A 106 -0.64 -23.42 12.35
CA TYR A 106 -0.47 -22.17 11.58
C TYR A 106 -0.68 -22.48 10.09
N ILE A 107 -1.52 -21.68 9.43
CA ILE A 107 -1.76 -21.77 7.99
C ILE A 107 -0.91 -20.70 7.34
N ASP A 108 0.17 -21.11 6.70
CA ASP A 108 1.10 -20.22 6.00
C ASP A 108 0.47 -19.74 4.67
N THR A 109 -0.56 -18.93 4.80
CA THR A 109 -1.18 -18.25 3.68
C THR A 109 -1.07 -16.76 3.96
N PRO A 110 -0.18 -16.03 3.30
CA PRO A 110 0.00 -14.61 3.52
C PRO A 110 -1.20 -13.85 2.95
N LEU A 111 -2.26 -13.74 3.73
CA LEU A 111 -3.35 -12.82 3.47
C LEU A 111 -2.98 -11.48 4.09
N ARG A 112 -2.44 -10.59 3.29
CA ARG A 112 -2.10 -9.25 3.72
C ARG A 112 -3.15 -8.28 3.20
N LEU A 113 -4.07 -7.88 4.06
CA LEU A 113 -4.85 -6.69 3.81
C LEU A 113 -4.02 -5.49 4.24
N SER A 114 -3.44 -4.77 3.30
CA SER A 114 -2.68 -3.55 3.59
C SER A 114 -3.63 -2.42 3.94
N ILE A 115 -3.94 -2.32 5.23
CA ILE A 115 -4.44 -1.09 5.82
C ILE A 115 -3.22 -0.39 6.38
N GLY A 116 -2.38 0.14 5.50
CA GLY A 116 -1.08 0.64 5.90
C GLY A 116 -0.15 -0.47 6.39
N TYR A 117 -0.29 -0.97 7.62
CA TYR A 117 0.58 -2.01 8.19
C TYR A 117 -0.21 -3.14 8.88
N THR A 118 -1.50 -3.28 8.59
CA THR A 118 -2.32 -4.35 9.14
C THR A 118 -2.12 -5.63 8.33
N THR A 119 -1.86 -6.72 9.01
CA THR A 119 -1.79 -8.06 8.43
C THR A 119 -2.77 -9.00 9.11
N ILE A 120 -3.31 -9.95 8.36
CA ILE A 120 -4.14 -11.04 8.87
C ILE A 120 -3.43 -12.35 8.53
N SER A 121 -3.05 -13.09 9.56
CA SER A 121 -2.50 -14.44 9.43
C SER A 121 -3.52 -15.46 9.89
N LEU A 122 -3.62 -16.60 9.21
CA LEU A 122 -4.60 -17.63 9.51
C LEU A 122 -3.99 -18.78 10.33
N GLY A 123 -4.79 -19.33 11.22
CA GLY A 123 -4.44 -20.50 11.99
C GLY A 123 -5.68 -21.28 12.42
N SER A 124 -5.50 -22.36 13.16
CA SER A 124 -6.60 -23.09 13.81
C SER A 124 -6.34 -23.25 15.31
N TYR A 125 -7.43 -23.22 16.07
CA TYR A 125 -7.44 -23.40 17.52
C TYR A 125 -8.74 -24.11 17.95
N ASN A 126 -8.61 -25.26 18.63
CA ASN A 126 -9.73 -26.11 19.02
C ASN A 126 -10.66 -26.50 17.84
N GLY A 127 -10.10 -26.69 16.65
CA GLY A 127 -10.84 -27.02 15.44
C GLY A 127 -11.56 -25.84 14.78
N GLU A 128 -11.44 -24.63 15.30
CA GLU A 128 -11.96 -23.40 14.71
C GLU A 128 -10.88 -22.68 13.92
N LEU A 129 -11.30 -22.00 12.85
CA LEU A 129 -10.42 -21.15 12.07
C LEU A 129 -10.28 -19.79 12.75
N ILE A 130 -9.06 -19.35 12.96
CA ILE A 130 -8.75 -18.10 13.64
C ILE A 130 -7.89 -17.19 12.77
N GLY A 131 -8.07 -15.89 12.96
CA GLY A 131 -7.25 -14.85 12.34
C GLY A 131 -6.43 -14.11 13.39
N PHE A 132 -5.12 -14.00 13.15
CA PHE A 132 -4.24 -13.11 13.88
C PHE A 132 -4.18 -11.78 13.15
N ILE A 133 -4.68 -10.73 13.76
CA ILE A 133 -4.68 -9.38 13.21
C ILE A 133 -3.62 -8.58 13.95
N SER A 134 -2.66 -8.04 13.20
CA SER A 134 -1.62 -7.17 13.74
C SER A 134 -1.54 -5.85 12.96
N ASP A 135 -1.43 -4.75 13.68
CA ASP A 135 -1.14 -3.43 13.15
C ASP A 135 0.10 -2.85 13.84
N PHE A 136 1.20 -2.81 13.11
CA PHE A 136 2.50 -2.38 13.65
C PHE A 136 2.59 -0.89 13.96
N ARG A 137 1.67 -0.05 13.44
CA ARG A 137 1.64 1.38 13.76
C ARG A 137 1.03 1.67 15.11
N THR A 138 0.04 0.87 15.49
CA THR A 138 -0.71 1.04 16.75
C THR A 138 -0.28 0.06 17.81
N ASP A 139 0.67 -0.84 17.48
CA ASP A 139 1.08 -1.96 18.33
C ASP A 139 -0.14 -2.78 18.82
N THR A 140 -1.12 -2.92 17.93
CA THR A 140 -2.37 -3.63 18.24
C THR A 140 -2.30 -5.05 17.70
N PHE A 141 -2.61 -6.01 18.56
CA PHE A 141 -2.72 -7.42 18.22
C PHE A 141 -4.05 -7.94 18.71
N LYS A 142 -4.79 -8.65 17.88
CA LYS A 142 -5.98 -9.38 18.30
C LYS A 142 -6.11 -10.70 17.57
N THR A 143 -6.66 -11.69 18.25
CA THR A 143 -7.01 -12.98 17.68
C THR A 143 -8.52 -13.12 17.64
N VAL A 144 -9.06 -13.48 16.48
CA VAL A 144 -10.49 -13.57 16.24
C VAL A 144 -10.87 -14.92 15.64
N ILE A 145 -12.04 -15.45 16.03
CA ILE A 145 -12.64 -16.59 15.33
C ILE A 145 -13.21 -16.08 14.00
N LEU A 146 -12.89 -16.79 12.91
CA LEU A 146 -13.34 -16.48 11.56
C LEU A 146 -14.38 -17.47 11.09
N THR A 147 -15.43 -16.97 10.44
CA THR A 147 -16.36 -17.78 9.67
C THR A 147 -15.80 -18.04 8.26
N GLU A 148 -16.33 -19.04 7.56
CA GLU A 148 -16.00 -19.27 6.15
C GLU A 148 -16.31 -18.04 5.28
N GLU A 149 -17.34 -17.28 5.63
CA GLU A 149 -17.71 -16.04 4.94
C GLU A 149 -16.66 -14.96 5.16
N ASN A 150 -16.19 -14.78 6.41
CA ASN A 150 -15.10 -13.84 6.71
C ASN A 150 -13.84 -14.16 5.90
N VAL A 151 -13.46 -15.43 5.83
CA VAL A 151 -12.28 -15.86 5.06
C VAL A 151 -12.44 -15.54 3.59
N ARG A 152 -13.62 -15.83 3.01
CA ARG A 152 -13.91 -15.52 1.61
C ARG A 152 -13.79 -14.02 1.34
N GLU A 153 -14.40 -13.19 2.18
CA GLU A 153 -14.34 -11.73 2.07
C GLU A 153 -12.91 -11.20 2.20
N ILE A 154 -12.12 -11.71 3.17
CA ILE A 154 -10.70 -11.38 3.30
C ILE A 154 -9.92 -11.73 2.02
N MET A 155 -10.15 -12.90 1.45
CA MET A 155 -9.46 -13.34 0.23
C MET A 155 -9.86 -12.50 -0.99
N GLU A 156 -11.13 -12.13 -1.11
CA GLU A 156 -11.64 -11.27 -2.20
C GLU A 156 -11.02 -9.87 -2.12
N LEU A 157 -11.01 -9.24 -0.95
CA LEU A 157 -10.38 -7.93 -0.75
C LEU A 157 -8.86 -7.97 -0.97
N ASN A 158 -8.19 -9.02 -0.50
CA ASN A 158 -6.76 -9.21 -0.76
C ASN A 158 -6.46 -9.33 -2.26
N LYS A 159 -7.28 -10.08 -2.98
CA LYS A 159 -7.15 -10.21 -4.43
C LYS A 159 -7.42 -8.88 -5.14
N GLU A 160 -8.49 -8.17 -4.81
CA GLU A 160 -8.83 -6.87 -5.39
C GLU A 160 -7.69 -5.86 -5.20
N GLN A 161 -7.13 -5.78 -3.99
CA GLN A 161 -6.00 -4.94 -3.68
C GLN A 161 -4.77 -5.28 -4.53
N ASN A 162 -4.39 -6.56 -4.56
CA ASN A 162 -3.22 -7.01 -5.31
C ASN A 162 -3.38 -6.80 -6.81
N ASP A 163 -4.55 -7.07 -7.36
CA ASP A 163 -4.82 -6.87 -8.79
C ASP A 163 -4.77 -5.37 -9.14
N TYR A 164 -5.24 -4.50 -8.26
CA TYR A 164 -5.15 -3.06 -8.47
C TYR A 164 -3.70 -2.54 -8.37
N ILE A 165 -2.92 -3.01 -7.40
CA ILE A 165 -1.48 -2.65 -7.29
C ILE A 165 -0.71 -3.11 -8.54
N LYS A 166 -1.01 -4.28 -9.10
CA LYS A 166 -0.42 -4.73 -10.37
C LYS A 166 -0.78 -3.79 -11.52
N SER A 167 -2.04 -3.34 -11.60
CA SER A 167 -2.43 -2.39 -12.64
C SER A 167 -1.72 -1.03 -12.51
N ILE A 168 -1.45 -0.58 -11.28
CA ILE A 168 -0.62 0.62 -11.03
C ILE A 168 0.81 0.39 -11.54
N ASN A 169 1.39 -0.80 -11.30
CA ASN A 169 2.71 -1.12 -11.81
C ASN A 169 2.78 -1.02 -13.33
N ASP A 170 1.80 -1.57 -14.03
CA ASP A 170 1.74 -1.52 -15.50
C ASP A 170 1.62 -0.05 -15.98
N GLU A 171 0.79 0.77 -15.33
CA GLU A 171 0.68 2.20 -15.63
C GLU A 171 1.98 2.97 -15.31
N ILE A 172 2.75 2.59 -14.26
CA ILE A 172 4.06 3.18 -13.96
C ILE A 172 5.05 2.88 -15.09
N GLU A 173 5.08 1.65 -15.61
CA GLU A 173 5.95 1.28 -16.74
C GLU A 173 5.64 2.15 -17.97
N GLU A 174 4.34 2.35 -18.28
CA GLU A 174 3.92 3.23 -19.37
C GLU A 174 4.31 4.70 -19.17
N LEU A 175 4.25 5.21 -17.93
CA LEU A 175 4.63 6.60 -17.62
C LEU A 175 6.14 6.84 -17.68
N CYS A 176 6.95 5.80 -17.55
CA CYS A 176 8.40 5.89 -17.54
C CYS A 176 9.07 5.58 -18.89
N GLU A 177 8.28 5.18 -19.93
CA GLU A 177 8.76 5.02 -21.31
C GLU A 177 8.91 6.37 -22.03
#